data_779c5b971965648e8dd3f49ce3b4abaa
#
_entry.id   779c5b971965648e8dd3f49ce3b4abaa
#
_cell.length_a   1.000
_cell.length_b   1.000
_cell.length_c   1.000
_cell.angle_alpha   90.00
_cell.angle_beta   90.00
_cell.angle_gamma   90.00
#
_symmetry.space_group_name_H-M   'P 1'
#
loop_
_entity.id
_entity.type
_entity.pdbx_description
1 polymer ?
#
loop_
_entity_poly.entity_id
_entity_poly.type
_entity_poly.pdbx_seq_one_letter_code
_entity_poly.pdbx_strand_id
1 'polypeptide(L)'
;MALFEIRGLTHFFGGLRAVSDFNLTFEGGELMGLIGPNGAGKTTIFNLICGVYHPTQGEVRIEGRNLVRRYPHQVTAMGVARTFQNIRLWPEMTVLDNIRVAHNYKLSYGFLDAIFQTSRYRREEKGIDRKAEEVLEIMGLRDYTGELAKNLPYGLQRKVEIARALVIRPKLLLLDEPSAGMNLGEKEALIGLIRWIRGEFNLTIWLIEHEMRVVMNLCEKIQVLDFGETIAQGKPVEIQSNPRVVEAYLGKEID
;
A
#
# COMPACT_ATOMS: atom_id res chain seq x y z
N MET A 1 -13.06 17.40 -3.87
CA MET A 1 -11.90 17.83 -3.04
C MET A 1 -10.94 16.65 -3.02
N ALA A 2 -9.69 16.83 -3.44
CA ALA A 2 -8.74 15.73 -3.53
C ALA A 2 -8.61 14.98 -2.19
N LEU A 3 -8.64 13.66 -2.23
CA LEU A 3 -8.41 12.82 -1.05
C LEU A 3 -6.93 12.85 -0.65
N PHE A 4 -6.05 12.77 -1.64
CA PHE A 4 -4.60 12.69 -1.43
C PHE A 4 -3.87 13.55 -2.47
N GLU A 5 -2.85 14.26 -2.03
CA GLU A 5 -2.12 15.20 -2.88
C GLU A 5 -0.63 15.22 -2.53
N ILE A 6 0.18 15.21 -3.56
CA ILE A 6 1.63 15.42 -3.50
C ILE A 6 1.98 16.61 -4.37
N ARG A 7 2.77 17.56 -3.84
CA ARG A 7 3.25 18.74 -4.57
C ARG A 7 4.75 18.90 -4.41
N GLY A 8 5.47 18.91 -5.52
CA GLY A 8 6.90 19.21 -5.60
C GLY A 8 7.78 18.28 -4.77
N LEU A 9 7.36 17.02 -4.56
CA LEU A 9 8.07 16.08 -3.70
C LEU A 9 9.46 15.79 -4.26
N THR A 10 10.50 16.15 -3.49
CA THR A 10 11.90 15.95 -3.87
C THR A 10 12.68 15.34 -2.72
N HIS A 11 13.54 14.35 -3.03
CA HIS A 11 14.37 13.70 -2.02
C HIS A 11 15.75 13.33 -2.56
N PHE A 12 16.75 13.58 -1.71
CA PHE A 12 18.15 13.25 -1.97
C PHE A 12 18.67 12.22 -0.97
N PHE A 13 19.42 11.25 -1.45
CA PHE A 13 20.29 10.38 -0.64
C PHE A 13 21.73 10.84 -0.83
N GLY A 14 22.27 11.61 0.12
CA GLY A 14 23.55 12.28 -0.07
C GLY A 14 23.53 13.17 -1.32
N GLY A 15 24.37 12.89 -2.30
CA GLY A 15 24.40 13.63 -3.59
C GLY A 15 23.44 13.10 -4.67
N LEU A 16 22.79 11.94 -4.45
CA LEU A 16 21.89 11.33 -5.43
C LEU A 16 20.47 11.85 -5.26
N ARG A 17 19.92 12.47 -6.30
CA ARG A 17 18.51 12.88 -6.36
C ARG A 17 17.65 11.69 -6.74
N ALA A 18 17.00 11.07 -5.76
CA ALA A 18 16.19 9.86 -5.95
C ALA A 18 14.74 10.15 -6.35
N VAL A 19 14.22 11.34 -6.05
CA VAL A 19 12.90 11.84 -6.46
C VAL A 19 13.02 13.32 -6.75
N SER A 20 12.46 13.78 -7.86
CA SER A 20 12.56 15.15 -8.39
C SER A 20 11.19 15.70 -8.75
N ASP A 21 10.75 16.73 -8.05
CA ASP A 21 9.52 17.49 -8.34
C ASP A 21 8.31 16.58 -8.66
N PHE A 22 8.12 15.52 -7.86
CA PHE A 22 7.03 14.58 -8.08
C PHE A 22 5.71 15.18 -7.63
N ASN A 23 4.72 15.16 -8.52
CA ASN A 23 3.40 15.73 -8.32
C ASN A 23 2.33 14.68 -8.61
N LEU A 24 1.31 14.58 -7.75
CA LEU A 24 0.21 13.62 -7.88
C LEU A 24 -1.02 14.09 -7.14
N THR A 25 -2.20 13.80 -7.69
CA THR A 25 -3.48 14.06 -7.03
C THR A 25 -4.42 12.88 -7.23
N PHE A 26 -5.05 12.43 -6.15
CA PHE A 26 -6.10 11.41 -6.15
C PHE A 26 -7.44 11.98 -5.72
N GLU A 27 -8.48 11.59 -6.42
CA GLU A 27 -9.85 11.63 -5.91
C GLU A 27 -10.16 10.36 -5.10
N GLY A 28 -11.21 10.43 -4.27
CA GLY A 28 -11.64 9.25 -3.51
C GLY A 28 -12.11 8.12 -4.43
N GLY A 29 -11.69 6.88 -4.14
CA GLY A 29 -12.08 5.68 -4.88
C GLY A 29 -11.29 5.42 -6.16
N GLU A 30 -10.30 6.24 -6.54
CA GLU A 30 -9.45 5.99 -7.71
C GLU A 30 -8.46 4.82 -7.50
N LEU A 31 -8.12 4.11 -8.58
CA LEU A 31 -7.05 3.13 -8.63
C LEU A 31 -6.02 3.56 -9.67
N MET A 32 -4.83 3.95 -9.20
CA MET A 32 -3.74 4.42 -10.03
C MET A 32 -2.52 3.51 -9.93
N GLY A 33 -1.80 3.36 -11.05
CA GLY A 33 -0.51 2.67 -11.13
C GLY A 33 0.67 3.65 -11.08
N LEU A 34 1.73 3.26 -10.39
CA LEU A 34 3.06 3.86 -10.49
C LEU A 34 4.01 2.82 -11.06
N ILE A 35 4.47 3.03 -12.28
CA ILE A 35 5.39 2.12 -12.96
C ILE A 35 6.71 2.81 -13.28
N GLY A 36 7.68 2.04 -13.75
CA GLY A 36 9.00 2.55 -14.16
C GLY A 36 10.07 1.49 -13.96
N PRO A 37 11.26 1.66 -14.53
CA PRO A 37 12.40 0.76 -14.38
C PRO A 37 12.81 0.53 -12.92
N ASN A 38 13.63 -0.48 -12.68
CA ASN A 38 14.25 -0.68 -11.36
C ASN A 38 15.16 0.51 -11.03
N GLY A 39 15.06 1.00 -9.79
CA GLY A 39 15.80 2.19 -9.39
C GLY A 39 15.17 3.53 -9.77
N ALA A 40 14.03 3.56 -10.47
CA ALA A 40 13.36 4.80 -10.86
C ALA A 40 12.86 5.67 -9.69
N GLY A 41 12.86 5.17 -8.43
CA GLY A 41 12.45 5.94 -7.25
C GLY A 41 11.06 5.58 -6.70
N LYS A 42 10.33 4.61 -7.29
CA LYS A 42 8.96 4.22 -6.89
C LYS A 42 8.83 3.89 -5.41
N THR A 43 9.63 2.97 -4.89
CA THR A 43 9.63 2.57 -3.48
C THR A 43 10.09 3.73 -2.57
N THR A 44 10.96 4.63 -3.06
CA THR A 44 11.35 5.83 -2.33
C THR A 44 10.14 6.74 -2.11
N ILE A 45 9.30 6.96 -3.11
CA ILE A 45 8.07 7.74 -2.97
C ILE A 45 7.16 7.13 -1.91
N PHE A 46 6.92 5.81 -1.93
CA PHE A 46 6.11 5.15 -0.91
C PHE A 46 6.72 5.28 0.50
N ASN A 47 8.05 5.19 0.62
CA ASN A 47 8.75 5.39 1.89
C ASN A 47 8.58 6.82 2.43
N LEU A 48 8.62 7.83 1.55
CA LEU A 48 8.40 9.23 1.90
C LEU A 48 6.96 9.47 2.39
N ILE A 49 5.97 8.90 1.71
CA ILE A 49 4.56 9.00 2.09
C ILE A 49 4.30 8.34 3.44
N CYS A 50 4.87 7.15 3.66
CA CYS A 50 4.69 6.39 4.89
C CYS A 50 5.50 6.93 6.08
N GLY A 51 6.29 8.00 5.92
CA GLY A 51 7.09 8.59 6.99
C GLY A 51 8.31 7.76 7.39
N VAL A 52 8.76 6.82 6.54
CA VAL A 52 10.01 6.08 6.70
C VAL A 52 11.20 6.99 6.40
N TYR A 53 11.07 7.82 5.37
CA TYR A 53 11.99 8.92 5.06
C TYR A 53 11.23 10.25 5.13
N HIS A 54 11.98 11.32 5.34
CA HIS A 54 11.44 12.67 5.27
C HIS A 54 11.89 13.33 3.97
N PRO A 55 10.97 13.92 3.18
CA PRO A 55 11.34 14.58 1.94
C PRO A 55 12.24 15.79 2.21
N THR A 56 13.13 16.08 1.27
CA THR A 56 13.98 17.27 1.31
C THR A 56 13.16 18.52 0.99
N GLN A 57 12.21 18.41 0.03
CA GLN A 57 11.30 19.47 -0.37
C GLN A 57 9.93 18.86 -0.72
N GLY A 58 8.92 19.74 -0.78
CA GLY A 58 7.58 19.39 -1.20
C GLY A 58 6.65 19.04 -0.05
N GLU A 59 5.42 18.71 -0.41
CA GLU A 59 4.32 18.45 0.50
C GLU A 59 3.60 17.15 0.13
N VAL A 60 3.11 16.45 1.15
CA VAL A 60 2.22 15.30 1.00
C VAL A 60 1.03 15.51 1.92
N ARG A 61 -0.18 15.47 1.38
CA ARG A 61 -1.40 15.72 2.14
C ARG A 61 -2.44 14.63 1.93
N ILE A 62 -3.15 14.26 3.00
CA ILE A 62 -4.36 13.43 2.96
C ILE A 62 -5.51 14.22 3.60
N GLU A 63 -6.61 14.40 2.87
CA GLU A 63 -7.74 15.25 3.30
C GLU A 63 -7.28 16.63 3.81
N GLY A 64 -6.35 17.26 3.11
CA GLY A 64 -5.77 18.55 3.47
C GLY A 64 -4.75 18.52 4.63
N ARG A 65 -4.61 17.39 5.36
CA ARG A 65 -3.68 17.25 6.49
C ARG A 65 -2.31 16.83 6.01
N ASN A 66 -1.25 17.54 6.43
CA ASN A 66 0.13 17.28 6.04
C ASN A 66 0.69 16.01 6.69
N LEU A 67 1.29 15.11 5.86
CA LEU A 67 1.97 13.89 6.27
C LEU A 67 3.49 14.08 6.45
N VAL A 68 4.07 15.16 5.91
CA VAL A 68 5.51 15.40 5.99
C VAL A 68 5.95 15.51 7.45
N ARG A 69 7.07 14.84 7.79
CA ARG A 69 7.64 14.72 9.14
C ARG A 69 6.74 14.00 10.15
N ARG A 70 5.76 13.23 9.68
CA ARG A 70 5.00 12.30 10.53
C ARG A 70 5.72 10.96 10.60
N TYR A 71 5.65 10.31 11.76
CA TYR A 71 6.13 8.93 11.93
C TYR A 71 5.15 7.93 11.30
N PRO A 72 5.58 6.70 10.92
CA PRO A 72 4.72 5.72 10.25
C PRO A 72 3.39 5.45 10.97
N HIS A 73 3.39 5.29 12.29
CA HIS A 73 2.18 5.08 13.06
C HIS A 73 1.19 6.27 12.99
N GLN A 74 1.70 7.50 12.89
CA GLN A 74 0.86 8.70 12.73
C GLN A 74 0.26 8.76 11.33
N VAL A 75 1.03 8.39 10.30
CA VAL A 75 0.55 8.28 8.91
C VAL A 75 -0.55 7.24 8.82
N THR A 76 -0.36 6.06 9.45
CA THR A 76 -1.38 5.02 9.56
C THR A 76 -2.65 5.54 10.26
N ALA A 77 -2.51 6.28 11.36
CA ALA A 77 -3.64 6.88 12.07
C ALA A 77 -4.40 7.92 11.23
N MET A 78 -3.77 8.51 10.21
CA MET A 78 -4.40 9.43 9.27
C MET A 78 -5.11 8.72 8.10
N GLY A 79 -5.03 7.39 8.03
CA GLY A 79 -5.77 6.57 7.08
C GLY A 79 -4.96 6.10 5.87
N VAL A 80 -3.63 6.04 5.98
CA VAL A 80 -2.77 5.43 4.95
C VAL A 80 -2.30 4.05 5.42
N ALA A 81 -2.56 3.01 4.64
CA ALA A 81 -2.01 1.67 4.85
C ALA A 81 -1.10 1.27 3.69
N ARG A 82 -0.13 0.38 3.95
CA ARG A 82 0.78 -0.15 2.94
C ARG A 82 1.01 -1.63 3.14
N THR A 83 1.01 -2.39 2.04
CA THR A 83 1.64 -3.70 1.95
C THR A 83 3.08 -3.54 1.46
N PHE A 84 3.88 -4.59 1.58
CA PHE A 84 5.28 -4.57 1.17
C PHE A 84 5.53 -5.59 0.06
N GLN A 85 6.54 -5.37 -0.76
CA GLN A 85 6.96 -6.30 -1.81
C GLN A 85 7.21 -7.71 -1.23
N ASN A 86 8.03 -7.80 -0.19
CA ASN A 86 8.18 -9.02 0.59
C ASN A 86 7.12 -9.06 1.68
N ILE A 87 6.39 -10.17 1.78
CA ILE A 87 5.36 -10.36 2.80
C ILE A 87 5.95 -10.19 4.20
N ARG A 88 5.37 -9.27 4.98
CA ARG A 88 5.81 -8.95 6.35
C ARG A 88 4.81 -9.43 7.39
N LEU A 89 4.46 -10.70 7.35
CA LEU A 89 3.71 -11.33 8.42
C LEU A 89 4.65 -11.78 9.54
N TRP A 90 4.12 -11.87 10.75
CA TRP A 90 4.81 -12.55 11.86
C TRP A 90 4.59 -14.05 11.69
N PRO A 91 5.62 -14.82 11.31
CA PRO A 91 5.45 -16.21 10.89
C PRO A 91 4.96 -17.13 12.00
N GLU A 92 5.33 -16.85 13.25
CA GLU A 92 4.96 -17.64 14.43
C GLU A 92 3.65 -17.19 15.10
N MET A 93 2.98 -16.19 14.54
CA MET A 93 1.66 -15.76 14.98
C MET A 93 0.57 -16.37 14.11
N THR A 94 -0.61 -16.56 14.70
CA THR A 94 -1.79 -16.99 13.94
C THR A 94 -2.21 -15.93 12.92
N VAL A 95 -3.06 -16.34 11.97
CA VAL A 95 -3.68 -15.41 11.01
C VAL A 95 -4.46 -14.32 11.76
N LEU A 96 -5.24 -14.69 12.76
CA LEU A 96 -6.00 -13.75 13.60
C LEU A 96 -5.06 -12.75 14.28
N ASP A 97 -4.00 -13.22 14.94
CA ASP A 97 -3.08 -12.35 15.67
C ASP A 97 -2.32 -11.39 14.74
N ASN A 98 -1.94 -11.85 13.54
CA ASN A 98 -1.36 -10.99 12.52
C ASN A 98 -2.27 -9.82 12.13
N ILE A 99 -3.58 -10.01 12.11
CA ILE A 99 -4.55 -8.94 11.81
C ILE A 99 -4.78 -8.07 13.04
N ARG A 100 -4.91 -8.64 14.24
CA ARG A 100 -5.10 -7.91 15.50
C ARG A 100 -4.01 -6.89 15.77
N VAL A 101 -2.75 -7.26 15.54
CA VAL A 101 -1.57 -6.39 15.75
C VAL A 101 -1.67 -5.07 14.97
N ALA A 102 -2.38 -5.02 13.84
CA ALA A 102 -2.59 -3.79 13.10
C ALA A 102 -3.33 -2.69 13.89
N HIS A 103 -4.05 -3.03 14.96
CA HIS A 103 -4.73 -2.05 15.82
C HIS A 103 -3.84 -1.44 16.91
N ASN A 104 -2.63 -1.95 17.16
CA ASN A 104 -1.78 -1.53 18.28
C ASN A 104 -1.39 -0.05 18.23
N TYR A 105 -1.39 0.59 17.07
CA TYR A 105 -1.10 2.02 16.94
C TYR A 105 -2.16 2.94 17.58
N LYS A 106 -3.34 2.42 17.91
CA LYS A 106 -4.51 3.20 18.37
C LYS A 106 -5.06 2.71 19.71
N LEU A 107 -4.31 1.92 20.47
CA LEU A 107 -4.74 1.46 21.77
C LEU A 107 -4.94 2.64 22.72
N SER A 108 -6.08 2.64 23.43
CA SER A 108 -6.43 3.68 24.37
C SER A 108 -6.19 3.27 25.82
N TYR A 109 -5.98 1.98 26.09
CA TYR A 109 -5.64 1.46 27.42
C TYR A 109 -4.12 1.49 27.66
N GLY A 110 -3.73 1.65 28.93
CA GLY A 110 -2.34 1.67 29.35
C GLY A 110 -1.85 0.31 29.86
N PHE A 111 -0.55 0.27 30.22
CA PHE A 111 0.10 -0.93 30.74
C PHE A 111 -0.61 -1.52 31.98
N LEU A 112 -1.04 -0.67 32.92
CA LEU A 112 -1.77 -1.11 34.11
C LEU A 112 -3.14 -1.69 33.76
N ASP A 113 -3.85 -1.12 32.79
CA ASP A 113 -5.12 -1.67 32.32
C ASP A 113 -4.95 -3.09 31.77
N ALA A 114 -3.85 -3.34 31.04
CA ALA A 114 -3.54 -4.65 30.50
C ALA A 114 -3.20 -5.67 31.59
N ILE A 115 -2.39 -5.29 32.60
CA ILE A 115 -2.04 -6.17 33.74
C ILE A 115 -3.29 -6.56 34.54
N PHE A 116 -4.12 -5.58 34.89
CA PHE A 116 -5.32 -5.81 35.74
C PHE A 116 -6.54 -6.19 34.93
N GLN A 117 -6.42 -6.32 33.59
CA GLN A 117 -7.50 -6.65 32.66
C GLN A 117 -8.79 -5.87 32.95
N THR A 118 -8.65 -4.56 33.08
CA THR A 118 -9.75 -3.64 33.40
C THR A 118 -10.92 -3.77 32.40
N SER A 119 -12.07 -3.22 32.76
CA SER A 119 -13.24 -3.20 31.88
C SER A 119 -12.94 -2.43 30.57
N ARG A 120 -12.03 -1.45 30.61
CA ARG A 120 -11.56 -0.70 29.44
C ARG A 120 -10.75 -1.61 28.50
N TYR A 121 -9.76 -2.31 29.04
CA TYR A 121 -8.96 -3.31 28.32
C TYR A 121 -9.86 -4.34 27.63
N ARG A 122 -10.72 -5.04 28.41
CA ARG A 122 -11.60 -6.10 27.88
C ARG A 122 -12.56 -5.61 26.80
N ARG A 123 -13.06 -4.39 26.90
CA ARG A 123 -13.96 -3.80 25.89
C ARG A 123 -13.21 -3.51 24.59
N GLU A 124 -12.00 -2.97 24.69
CA GLU A 124 -11.19 -2.62 23.52
C GLU A 124 -10.70 -3.87 22.81
N GLU A 125 -10.17 -4.87 23.52
CA GLU A 125 -9.76 -6.16 22.96
C GLU A 125 -10.92 -6.86 22.21
N LYS A 126 -12.10 -6.95 22.83
CA LYS A 126 -13.30 -7.48 22.14
C LYS A 126 -13.66 -6.69 20.86
N GLY A 127 -13.44 -5.40 20.87
CA GLY A 127 -13.63 -4.56 19.70
C GLY A 127 -12.63 -4.86 18.58
N ILE A 128 -11.38 -5.13 18.94
CA ILE A 128 -10.31 -5.53 18.02
C ILE A 128 -10.62 -6.91 17.44
N ASP A 129 -10.96 -7.88 18.29
CA ASP A 129 -11.32 -9.25 17.89
C ASP A 129 -12.44 -9.23 16.85
N ARG A 130 -13.55 -8.53 17.15
CA ARG A 130 -14.68 -8.43 16.24
C ARG A 130 -14.31 -7.85 14.87
N LYS A 131 -13.48 -6.81 14.84
CA LYS A 131 -13.02 -6.21 13.56
C LYS A 131 -12.10 -7.14 12.79
N ALA A 132 -11.23 -7.86 13.49
CA ALA A 132 -10.34 -8.83 12.89
C ALA A 132 -11.14 -10.00 12.29
N GLU A 133 -12.11 -10.55 13.02
CA GLU A 133 -13.00 -11.60 12.56
C GLU A 133 -13.86 -11.15 11.37
N GLU A 134 -14.40 -9.92 11.40
CA GLU A 134 -15.17 -9.32 10.29
C GLU A 134 -14.32 -9.30 9.00
N VAL A 135 -13.07 -8.82 9.08
CA VAL A 135 -12.19 -8.77 7.91
C VAL A 135 -11.77 -10.17 7.46
N LEU A 136 -11.53 -11.12 8.37
CA LEU A 136 -11.24 -12.51 8.03
C LEU A 136 -12.41 -13.16 7.28
N GLU A 137 -13.64 -12.92 7.72
CA GLU A 137 -14.84 -13.44 7.06
C GLU A 137 -15.00 -12.82 5.66
N ILE A 138 -14.94 -11.49 5.57
CA ILE A 138 -14.98 -10.75 4.32
C ILE A 138 -13.92 -11.24 3.32
N MET A 139 -12.69 -11.46 3.79
CA MET A 139 -11.58 -11.92 2.95
C MET A 139 -11.60 -13.43 2.68
N GLY A 140 -12.59 -14.18 3.19
CA GLY A 140 -12.67 -15.65 3.06
C GLY A 140 -11.43 -16.35 3.67
N LEU A 141 -11.01 -15.89 4.85
CA LEU A 141 -9.86 -16.42 5.61
C LEU A 141 -10.30 -17.07 6.92
N ARG A 142 -11.61 -17.22 7.15
CA ARG A 142 -12.18 -17.73 8.41
C ARG A 142 -11.66 -19.11 8.79
N ASP A 143 -11.53 -20.01 7.82
CA ASP A 143 -11.05 -21.37 8.05
C ASP A 143 -9.58 -21.46 8.46
N TYR A 144 -8.82 -20.37 8.23
CA TYR A 144 -7.39 -20.27 8.55
C TYR A 144 -7.11 -19.44 9.82
N THR A 145 -8.13 -19.01 10.55
CA THR A 145 -8.03 -18.09 11.70
C THR A 145 -6.99 -18.51 12.73
N GLY A 146 -6.93 -19.80 13.06
CA GLY A 146 -6.01 -20.39 14.04
C GLY A 146 -4.68 -20.90 13.45
N GLU A 147 -4.52 -20.88 12.12
CA GLU A 147 -3.30 -21.35 11.48
C GLU A 147 -2.15 -20.36 11.67
N LEU A 148 -0.92 -20.87 11.81
CA LEU A 148 0.27 -20.03 11.82
C LEU A 148 0.53 -19.46 10.42
N ALA A 149 0.87 -18.19 10.35
CA ALA A 149 1.08 -17.51 9.06
C ALA A 149 2.12 -18.22 8.16
N LYS A 150 3.18 -18.81 8.75
CA LYS A 150 4.21 -19.57 8.02
C LYS A 150 3.69 -20.83 7.32
N ASN A 151 2.59 -21.41 7.80
CA ASN A 151 2.04 -22.65 7.26
C ASN A 151 1.14 -22.41 6.03
N LEU A 152 0.78 -21.15 5.77
CA LEU A 152 -0.09 -20.81 4.64
C LEU A 152 0.68 -20.84 3.31
N PRO A 153 0.05 -21.28 2.21
CA PRO A 153 0.54 -21.03 0.85
C PRO A 153 0.76 -19.53 0.60
N TYR A 154 1.71 -19.20 -0.28
CA TYR A 154 2.12 -17.82 -0.56
C TYR A 154 0.94 -16.88 -0.91
N GLY A 155 0.02 -17.31 -1.76
CA GLY A 155 -1.17 -16.52 -2.12
C GLY A 155 -2.08 -16.21 -0.94
N LEU A 156 -2.23 -17.15 0.02
CA LEU A 156 -2.99 -16.91 1.25
C LEU A 156 -2.23 -15.98 2.20
N GLN A 157 -0.90 -16.10 2.31
CA GLN A 157 -0.10 -15.15 3.09
C GLN A 157 -0.27 -13.72 2.56
N ARG A 158 -0.24 -13.52 1.23
CA ARG A 158 -0.49 -12.20 0.60
C ARG A 158 -1.90 -11.70 0.92
N LYS A 159 -2.89 -12.59 0.89
CA LYS A 159 -4.27 -12.25 1.25
C LYS A 159 -4.40 -11.82 2.72
N VAL A 160 -3.70 -12.48 3.66
CA VAL A 160 -3.61 -12.08 5.07
C VAL A 160 -2.92 -10.72 5.22
N GLU A 161 -1.85 -10.45 4.48
CA GLU A 161 -1.18 -9.14 4.51
C GLU A 161 -2.10 -8.01 4.07
N ILE A 162 -2.88 -8.21 3.00
CA ILE A 162 -3.90 -7.26 2.55
C ILE A 162 -4.99 -7.11 3.61
N ALA A 163 -5.50 -8.21 4.19
CA ALA A 163 -6.50 -8.19 5.26
C ALA A 163 -6.01 -7.39 6.47
N ARG A 164 -4.73 -7.54 6.86
CA ARG A 164 -4.10 -6.76 7.93
C ARG A 164 -4.05 -5.27 7.61
N ALA A 165 -3.86 -4.90 6.35
CA ALA A 165 -3.92 -3.50 5.93
C ALA A 165 -5.36 -2.95 5.92
N LEU A 166 -6.36 -3.80 5.64
CA LEU A 166 -7.78 -3.40 5.55
C LEU A 166 -8.46 -3.26 6.91
N VAL A 167 -8.04 -4.01 7.94
CA VAL A 167 -8.70 -4.01 9.26
C VAL A 167 -8.70 -2.63 9.94
N ILE A 168 -7.75 -1.76 9.60
CA ILE A 168 -7.68 -0.39 10.10
C ILE A 168 -8.58 0.57 9.31
N ARG A 169 -9.30 0.08 8.27
CA ARG A 169 -10.17 0.84 7.36
C ARG A 169 -9.45 2.06 6.77
N PRO A 170 -8.40 1.84 5.97
CA PRO A 170 -7.63 2.93 5.39
C PRO A 170 -8.45 3.69 4.34
N LYS A 171 -8.08 4.95 4.10
CA LYS A 171 -8.60 5.80 3.01
C LYS A 171 -7.78 5.64 1.75
N LEU A 172 -6.47 5.43 1.93
CA LEU A 172 -5.50 5.16 0.87
C LEU A 172 -4.74 3.88 1.19
N LEU A 173 -4.81 2.91 0.29
CA LEU A 173 -4.06 1.67 0.34
C LEU A 173 -2.93 1.71 -0.68
N LEU A 174 -1.70 1.62 -0.20
CA LEU A 174 -0.49 1.53 -1.01
C LEU A 174 -0.13 0.04 -1.19
N LEU A 175 -0.17 -0.45 -2.41
CA LEU A 175 0.21 -1.82 -2.76
C LEU A 175 1.57 -1.81 -3.48
N ASP A 176 2.57 -2.43 -2.87
CA ASP A 176 3.94 -2.45 -3.37
C ASP A 176 4.26 -3.83 -3.97
N GLU A 177 4.24 -3.92 -5.30
CA GLU A 177 4.47 -5.13 -6.10
C GLU A 177 3.71 -6.36 -5.57
N PRO A 178 2.38 -6.28 -5.41
CA PRO A 178 1.62 -7.34 -4.77
C PRO A 178 1.59 -8.66 -5.57
N SER A 179 1.88 -8.62 -6.88
CA SER A 179 1.89 -9.80 -7.76
C SER A 179 3.26 -10.49 -7.85
N ALA A 180 4.30 -9.97 -7.16
CA ALA A 180 5.64 -10.52 -7.23
C ALA A 180 5.67 -12.00 -6.78
N GLY A 181 6.32 -12.85 -7.57
CA GLY A 181 6.44 -14.28 -7.29
C GLY A 181 5.20 -15.14 -7.57
N MET A 182 4.11 -14.55 -8.06
CA MET A 182 2.86 -15.25 -8.35
C MET A 182 2.82 -15.87 -9.76
N ASN A 183 2.21 -17.04 -9.89
CA ASN A 183 1.87 -17.63 -11.19
C ASN A 183 0.66 -16.90 -11.82
N LEU A 184 0.33 -17.24 -13.08
CA LEU A 184 -0.74 -16.56 -13.83
C LEU A 184 -2.12 -16.67 -13.14
N GLY A 185 -2.47 -17.82 -12.60
CA GLY A 185 -3.75 -18.03 -11.91
C GLY A 185 -3.84 -17.21 -10.62
N GLU A 186 -2.75 -17.14 -9.87
CA GLU A 186 -2.67 -16.32 -8.65
C GLU A 186 -2.76 -14.82 -8.96
N LYS A 187 -2.15 -14.36 -10.07
CA LYS A 187 -2.27 -12.97 -10.54
C LYS A 187 -3.70 -12.60 -10.91
N GLU A 188 -4.42 -13.48 -11.61
CA GLU A 188 -5.84 -13.28 -11.93
C GLU A 188 -6.71 -13.21 -10.65
N ALA A 189 -6.47 -14.11 -9.71
CA ALA A 189 -7.16 -14.09 -8.42
C ALA A 189 -6.85 -12.79 -7.63
N LEU A 190 -5.61 -12.32 -7.65
CA LEU A 190 -5.20 -11.06 -7.04
C LEU A 190 -5.90 -9.85 -7.70
N ILE A 191 -5.96 -9.81 -9.03
CA ILE A 191 -6.67 -8.76 -9.78
C ILE A 191 -8.14 -8.71 -9.35
N GLY A 192 -8.81 -9.87 -9.30
CA GLY A 192 -10.17 -10.00 -8.82
C GLY A 192 -10.34 -9.50 -7.39
N LEU A 193 -9.42 -9.89 -6.50
CA LEU A 193 -9.42 -9.46 -5.11
C LEU A 193 -9.27 -7.93 -4.97
N ILE A 194 -8.31 -7.32 -5.68
CA ILE A 194 -8.08 -5.86 -5.60
C ILE A 194 -9.29 -5.08 -6.10
N ARG A 195 -9.91 -5.50 -7.20
CA ARG A 195 -11.15 -4.88 -7.71
C ARG A 195 -12.29 -4.98 -6.69
N TRP A 196 -12.44 -6.15 -6.09
CA TRP A 196 -13.50 -6.41 -5.14
C TRP A 196 -13.31 -5.59 -3.84
N ILE A 197 -12.11 -5.61 -3.21
CA ILE A 197 -11.85 -4.81 -2.00
C ILE A 197 -11.99 -3.32 -2.25
N ARG A 198 -11.60 -2.83 -3.44
CA ARG A 198 -11.81 -1.43 -3.83
C ARG A 198 -13.29 -1.04 -3.74
N GLY A 199 -14.18 -1.86 -4.31
CA GLY A 199 -15.62 -1.62 -4.27
C GLY A 199 -16.21 -1.78 -2.88
N GLU A 200 -15.89 -2.89 -2.18
CA GLU A 200 -16.45 -3.22 -0.87
C GLU A 200 -16.08 -2.19 0.21
N PHE A 201 -14.84 -1.71 0.20
CA PHE A 201 -14.35 -0.75 1.20
C PHE A 201 -14.31 0.71 0.71
N ASN A 202 -14.79 0.99 -0.51
CA ASN A 202 -14.68 2.31 -1.17
C ASN A 202 -13.25 2.89 -1.09
N LEU A 203 -12.26 2.05 -1.43
CA LEU A 203 -10.85 2.36 -1.25
C LEU A 203 -10.28 3.17 -2.42
N THR A 204 -9.43 4.13 -2.08
CA THR A 204 -8.45 4.65 -3.01
C THR A 204 -7.20 3.78 -2.96
N ILE A 205 -6.74 3.32 -4.11
CA ILE A 205 -5.59 2.39 -4.18
C ILE A 205 -4.51 2.99 -5.07
N TRP A 206 -3.28 2.98 -4.56
CA TRP A 206 -2.09 3.30 -5.35
C TRP A 206 -1.18 2.09 -5.42
N LEU A 207 -0.95 1.62 -6.62
CA LEU A 207 -0.27 0.37 -6.94
C LEU A 207 1.09 0.64 -7.56
N ILE A 208 2.18 0.16 -6.95
CA ILE A 208 3.46 -0.02 -7.63
C ILE A 208 3.46 -1.42 -8.23
N GLU A 209 3.72 -1.52 -9.52
CA GLU A 209 3.85 -2.79 -10.23
C GLU A 209 4.81 -2.65 -11.43
N HIS A 210 5.45 -3.75 -11.77
CA HIS A 210 6.24 -3.89 -12.99
C HIS A 210 5.62 -4.90 -13.97
N GLU A 211 4.63 -5.66 -13.52
CA GLU A 211 3.88 -6.62 -14.33
C GLU A 211 2.79 -5.88 -15.11
N MET A 212 3.04 -5.60 -16.39
CA MET A 212 2.13 -4.81 -17.24
C MET A 212 0.72 -5.39 -17.33
N ARG A 213 0.58 -6.73 -17.30
CA ARG A 213 -0.74 -7.37 -17.30
C ARG A 213 -1.58 -6.95 -16.10
N VAL A 214 -1.00 -6.87 -14.90
CA VAL A 214 -1.69 -6.44 -13.68
C VAL A 214 -2.07 -4.97 -13.77
N VAL A 215 -1.11 -4.12 -14.16
CA VAL A 215 -1.30 -2.67 -14.31
C VAL A 215 -2.42 -2.34 -15.28
N MET A 216 -2.36 -2.92 -16.50
CA MET A 216 -3.34 -2.67 -17.56
C MET A 216 -4.75 -3.14 -17.21
N ASN A 217 -4.86 -4.19 -16.41
CA ASN A 217 -6.18 -4.71 -15.99
C ASN A 217 -6.76 -3.96 -14.78
N LEU A 218 -5.94 -3.35 -13.93
CA LEU A 218 -6.41 -2.74 -12.68
C LEU A 218 -6.52 -1.22 -12.75
N CYS A 219 -5.51 -0.56 -13.34
CA CYS A 219 -5.34 0.87 -13.19
C CYS A 219 -6.20 1.66 -14.16
N GLU A 220 -6.84 2.72 -13.68
CA GLU A 220 -7.58 3.69 -14.50
C GLU A 220 -6.65 4.75 -15.08
N LYS A 221 -5.60 5.08 -14.30
CA LYS A 221 -4.53 6.01 -14.67
C LYS A 221 -3.19 5.40 -14.26
N ILE A 222 -2.16 5.73 -14.99
CA ILE A 222 -0.79 5.27 -14.74
C ILE A 222 0.12 6.49 -14.76
N GLN A 223 1.02 6.57 -13.80
CA GLN A 223 2.14 7.51 -13.80
C GLN A 223 3.44 6.72 -13.98
N VAL A 224 4.28 7.16 -14.89
CA VAL A 224 5.55 6.51 -15.20
C VAL A 224 6.69 7.35 -14.64
N LEU A 225 7.52 6.70 -13.86
CA LEU A 225 8.69 7.29 -13.23
C LEU A 225 9.96 6.74 -13.87
N ASP A 226 10.91 7.63 -14.17
CA ASP A 226 12.26 7.28 -14.59
C ASP A 226 13.27 8.23 -13.94
N PHE A 227 14.37 7.70 -13.38
CA PHE A 227 15.39 8.47 -12.63
C PHE A 227 14.82 9.52 -11.66
N GLY A 228 13.75 9.19 -10.96
CA GLY A 228 13.09 10.06 -9.99
C GLY A 228 12.16 11.11 -10.56
N GLU A 229 12.00 11.17 -11.89
CA GLU A 229 11.15 12.14 -12.59
C GLU A 229 9.93 11.48 -13.24
N THR A 230 8.81 12.18 -13.30
CA THR A 230 7.63 11.72 -14.04
C THR A 230 7.87 11.95 -15.53
N ILE A 231 7.91 10.87 -16.31
CA ILE A 231 8.11 10.95 -17.77
C ILE A 231 6.80 10.88 -18.56
N ALA A 232 5.75 10.28 -17.98
CA ALA A 232 4.42 10.20 -18.59
C ALA A 232 3.34 10.01 -17.53
N GLN A 233 2.11 10.44 -17.82
CA GLN A 233 0.91 10.17 -17.06
C GLN A 233 -0.27 10.07 -18.02
N GLY A 234 -1.14 9.06 -17.86
CA GLY A 234 -2.29 8.87 -18.73
C GLY A 234 -3.03 7.57 -18.45
N LYS A 235 -3.97 7.23 -19.33
CA LYS A 235 -4.67 5.95 -19.32
C LYS A 235 -3.72 4.81 -19.75
N PRO A 236 -3.99 3.57 -19.36
CA PRO A 236 -3.16 2.42 -19.72
C PRO A 236 -2.79 2.34 -21.20
N VAL A 237 -3.77 2.54 -22.10
CA VAL A 237 -3.55 2.50 -23.56
C VAL A 237 -2.61 3.60 -24.05
N GLU A 238 -2.71 4.81 -23.46
CA GLU A 238 -1.85 5.95 -23.81
C GLU A 238 -0.39 5.70 -23.36
N ILE A 239 -0.22 5.10 -22.18
CA ILE A 239 1.09 4.77 -21.63
C ILE A 239 1.78 3.68 -22.43
N GLN A 240 1.04 2.65 -22.88
CA GLN A 240 1.58 1.55 -23.65
C GLN A 240 2.20 2.00 -24.99
N SER A 241 1.60 3.02 -25.61
CA SER A 241 2.05 3.55 -26.91
C SER A 241 2.98 4.77 -26.80
N ASN A 242 3.33 5.20 -25.60
CA ASN A 242 4.15 6.39 -25.39
C ASN A 242 5.63 6.10 -25.68
N PRO A 243 6.27 6.78 -26.68
CA PRO A 243 7.65 6.51 -27.06
C PRO A 243 8.66 6.68 -25.92
N ARG A 244 8.47 7.69 -25.06
CA ARG A 244 9.35 7.92 -23.89
C ARG A 244 9.28 6.79 -22.87
N VAL A 245 8.10 6.18 -22.72
CA VAL A 245 7.91 5.03 -21.84
C VAL A 245 8.58 3.80 -22.42
N VAL A 246 8.39 3.54 -23.71
CA VAL A 246 9.04 2.44 -24.44
C VAL A 246 10.57 2.57 -24.33
N GLU A 247 11.14 3.74 -24.60
CA GLU A 247 12.57 4.03 -24.47
C GLU A 247 13.09 3.76 -23.04
N ALA A 248 12.37 4.18 -22.01
CA ALA A 248 12.76 3.98 -20.62
C ALA A 248 12.86 2.50 -20.22
N TYR A 249 12.05 1.62 -20.83
CA TYR A 249 12.07 0.18 -20.55
C TYR A 249 13.01 -0.63 -21.43
N LEU A 250 13.18 -0.23 -22.70
CA LEU A 250 14.03 -0.95 -23.65
C LEU A 250 15.48 -0.43 -23.67
N GLY A 251 15.73 0.72 -23.04
CA GLY A 251 16.97 1.48 -23.18
C GLY A 251 16.98 2.30 -24.49
N LYS A 252 17.85 3.32 -24.53
CA LYS A 252 18.12 4.02 -25.81
C LYS A 252 18.80 3.03 -26.72
N GLU A 253 18.26 2.85 -27.94
CA GLU A 253 19.06 2.29 -29.03
C GLU A 253 20.30 3.17 -29.13
N ILE A 254 21.46 2.59 -28.87
CA ILE A 254 22.74 3.28 -29.06
C ILE A 254 22.97 3.25 -30.56
N ASP A 255 22.66 4.37 -31.23
CA ASP A 255 23.12 4.64 -32.62
C ASP A 255 24.66 4.79 -32.67
#